data_1dc1653b1e76d5686fab9a4aca90cf7b
#
_entry.id   1dc1653b1e76d5686fab9a4aca90cf7b
#
_cell.length_a   1.000
_cell.length_b   1.000
_cell.length_c   1.000
_cell.angle_alpha   90.00
_cell.angle_beta   90.00
_cell.angle_gamma   90.00
#
_symmetry.space_group_name_H-M   'P 1'
#
loop_
_entity.id
_entity.type
_entity.pdbx_description
1 polymer ?
#
loop_
_entity_poly.entity_id
_entity_poly.type
_entity_poly.pdbx_seq_one_letter_code
_entity_poly.pdbx_strand_id
1 'polypeptide(L)'
;MGIGTRTVRRLGLRVALTILGLLAPALVSGVAAGAALEPIVNVSPPVVSGLAQVGERVRTTPGDWTPAGLTFTYRWLRDGSPIAGATSRSYKIRVEDLGSALSAEVTATDATDQTGTATSGPTRPVRRGTLDVLQRPSISGVARYDHRLSADPGRWAPKVKNVRYQWLRSGDPIAGATKASYLLAPEDLGERVTVEVTARRDGYLPGTARAKRTKAVDHRVPLRRMVSYHVETRGKITADLATFKRLAQETYDDARGWRSAGMGFKRVAKGGAFTLVLAQASWVPRFSSVCSAEWSCRVGRFVIINQTRWLHASPAWNAAGRSLRDYRNMVVNHETGHWLGHGHLGCPGPGKLAPVMMQQSKGTDGCKLNPWPLRSELWAHPSGKLSQAPADHDARVWVD
;
A
#
# COMPACT_ATOMS: atom_id res chain seq x y z
N MET A 1 53.68 47.18 -40.46
CA MET A 1 55.00 46.63 -40.82
C MET A 1 54.73 45.32 -41.47
N GLY A 2 54.80 45.16 -42.74
CA GLY A 2 55.81 45.42 -43.76
C GLY A 2 56.06 44.08 -44.41
N ILE A 3 55.53 43.92 -45.56
CA ILE A 3 56.15 43.87 -46.86
C ILE A 3 56.85 42.53 -47.17
N GLY A 4 56.48 41.99 -48.27
CA GLY A 4 57.42 41.34 -49.13
C GLY A 4 56.88 40.39 -50.21
N THR A 5 56.39 40.98 -51.27
CA THR A 5 56.25 40.39 -52.63
C THR A 5 57.55 39.82 -53.16
N ARG A 6 57.51 38.78 -53.96
CA ARG A 6 58.32 38.71 -55.24
C ARG A 6 57.83 37.67 -56.23
N THR A 7 57.40 38.16 -57.31
CA THR A 7 57.18 37.59 -58.63
C THR A 7 58.50 37.31 -59.34
N VAL A 8 58.66 36.25 -60.07
CA VAL A 8 59.62 36.14 -61.20
C VAL A 8 59.00 35.35 -62.33
N ARG A 9 59.13 35.96 -63.49
CA ARG A 9 58.69 35.66 -64.86
C ARG A 9 59.69 34.81 -65.61
N ARG A 10 59.19 34.30 -66.75
CA ARG A 10 59.79 34.08 -68.09
C ARG A 10 60.46 32.70 -68.27
N LEU A 11 60.46 32.14 -69.47
CA LEU A 11 60.30 32.40 -70.92
C LEU A 11 60.35 31.05 -71.61
N GLY A 12 59.58 30.62 -72.42
CA GLY A 12 59.36 30.64 -73.82
C GLY A 12 60.42 29.95 -74.67
N LEU A 13 60.06 28.90 -75.45
CA LEU A 13 60.65 28.67 -76.78
C LEU A 13 59.72 27.81 -77.64
N ARG A 14 59.39 28.35 -78.83
CA ARG A 14 58.69 27.68 -79.92
C ARG A 14 59.67 26.95 -80.75
N VAL A 15 59.34 25.68 -81.20
CA VAL A 15 59.85 25.15 -82.46
C VAL A 15 58.71 24.38 -83.11
N ALA A 16 58.34 24.87 -84.32
CA ALA A 16 57.42 24.17 -85.24
C ALA A 16 58.26 23.22 -86.19
N LEU A 17 57.78 22.03 -86.38
CA LEU A 17 58.20 21.24 -87.52
C LEU A 17 56.97 20.50 -88.07
N THR A 18 56.66 20.85 -89.34
CA THR A 18 55.62 20.31 -90.19
C THR A 18 56.19 19.07 -90.89
N ILE A 19 55.54 17.92 -90.80
CA ILE A 19 55.73 16.82 -91.84
C ILE A 19 54.34 16.24 -92.16
N LEU A 20 54.06 16.26 -93.44
CA LEU A 20 52.91 15.74 -94.20
C LEU A 20 53.01 14.22 -94.33
N GLY A 21 51.96 13.48 -94.26
CA GLY A 21 51.99 12.10 -94.69
C GLY A 21 50.85 11.16 -94.34
N LEU A 22 49.97 10.95 -95.26
CA LEU A 22 49.12 9.80 -95.55
C LEU A 22 47.97 9.38 -94.64
N LEU A 23 46.77 9.52 -95.20
CA LEU A 23 45.53 8.90 -94.72
C LEU A 23 45.52 7.38 -94.87
N ALA A 24 45.13 6.68 -93.81
CA ALA A 24 44.52 5.37 -93.89
C ALA A 24 43.30 5.39 -92.97
N PRO A 25 42.12 4.92 -93.34
CA PRO A 25 40.95 4.90 -92.44
C PRO A 25 41.09 3.71 -91.48
N ALA A 26 41.41 4.00 -90.21
CA ALA A 26 41.31 3.05 -89.15
C ALA A 26 39.85 2.99 -88.70
N LEU A 27 39.24 1.83 -88.84
CA LEU A 27 38.00 1.46 -88.21
C LEU A 27 38.20 1.55 -86.69
N VAL A 28 37.73 2.64 -86.10
CA VAL A 28 37.63 2.75 -84.60
C VAL A 28 36.42 1.94 -84.20
N SER A 29 36.66 0.69 -83.76
CA SER A 29 35.72 -0.05 -82.95
C SER A 29 35.56 0.72 -81.65
N GLY A 30 34.41 1.45 -81.52
CA GLY A 30 34.00 2.12 -80.32
C GLY A 30 33.79 1.05 -79.21
N VAL A 31 34.81 0.83 -78.41
CA VAL A 31 34.63 0.20 -77.11
C VAL A 31 33.75 1.20 -76.33
N ALA A 32 32.48 0.86 -76.18
CA ALA A 32 31.64 1.55 -75.21
C ALA A 32 32.35 1.46 -73.87
N ALA A 33 32.90 2.59 -73.41
CA ALA A 33 33.41 2.68 -72.05
C ALA A 33 32.22 2.41 -71.15
N GLY A 34 32.17 1.22 -70.57
CA GLY A 34 31.18 0.95 -69.47
C GLY A 34 31.29 2.07 -68.51
N ALA A 35 30.19 2.80 -68.26
CA ALA A 35 30.14 3.82 -67.24
C ALA A 35 30.60 3.18 -65.96
N ALA A 36 31.73 3.61 -65.44
CA ALA A 36 32.21 3.14 -64.14
C ALA A 36 31.11 3.41 -63.13
N LEU A 37 30.62 2.36 -62.47
CA LEU A 37 29.60 2.51 -61.42
C LEU A 37 30.18 3.41 -60.32
N GLU A 38 29.51 4.52 -60.07
CA GLU A 38 29.93 5.44 -58.99
C GLU A 38 29.80 4.71 -57.65
N PRO A 39 30.82 4.71 -56.78
CA PRO A 39 30.73 4.04 -55.51
C PRO A 39 29.69 4.74 -54.59
N ILE A 40 28.92 3.93 -53.87
CA ILE A 40 27.99 4.47 -52.85
C ILE A 40 28.80 4.91 -51.65
N VAL A 41 28.80 6.24 -51.40
CA VAL A 41 29.57 6.87 -50.32
C VAL A 41 28.60 7.52 -49.31
N ASN A 42 28.79 7.22 -48.03
CA ASN A 42 28.08 7.94 -46.95
C ASN A 42 28.77 9.28 -46.73
N VAL A 43 28.03 10.37 -46.93
CA VAL A 43 28.52 11.75 -46.78
C VAL A 43 28.33 12.24 -45.32
N SER A 44 27.21 11.87 -44.72
CA SER A 44 27.01 12.07 -43.27
C SER A 44 26.32 10.85 -42.64
N PRO A 45 26.76 10.43 -41.45
CA PRO A 45 26.28 9.20 -40.83
C PRO A 45 24.78 9.29 -40.44
N PRO A 46 24.12 8.14 -40.37
CA PRO A 46 22.78 8.05 -39.74
C PRO A 46 22.78 8.64 -38.32
N VAL A 47 21.66 9.25 -37.93
CA VAL A 47 21.51 9.84 -36.57
C VAL A 47 20.34 9.19 -35.85
N VAL A 48 20.59 8.62 -34.66
CA VAL A 48 19.54 8.10 -33.79
C VAL A 48 19.00 9.20 -32.90
N SER A 49 17.68 9.33 -32.90
CA SER A 49 16.91 10.29 -32.07
C SER A 49 15.88 9.58 -31.21
N GLY A 50 15.48 10.25 -30.13
CA GLY A 50 14.52 9.73 -29.14
C GLY A 50 15.16 9.47 -27.77
N LEU A 51 14.33 9.12 -26.80
CA LEU A 51 14.79 8.86 -25.43
C LEU A 51 15.25 7.39 -25.29
N ALA A 52 16.52 7.20 -24.95
CA ALA A 52 17.07 5.87 -24.67
C ALA A 52 16.53 5.34 -23.33
N GLN A 53 15.28 4.86 -23.33
CA GLN A 53 14.58 4.39 -22.16
C GLN A 53 13.65 3.22 -22.51
N VAL A 54 13.59 2.21 -21.65
CA VAL A 54 12.72 1.03 -21.83
C VAL A 54 11.27 1.45 -22.05
N GLY A 55 10.66 0.91 -23.11
CA GLY A 55 9.29 1.21 -23.51
C GLY A 55 9.14 2.34 -24.50
N GLU A 56 10.14 3.23 -24.60
CA GLU A 56 10.19 4.32 -25.57
C GLU A 56 10.58 3.83 -26.97
N ARG A 57 10.41 4.69 -27.93
CA ARG A 57 10.76 4.41 -29.34
C ARG A 57 11.84 5.37 -29.80
N VAL A 58 12.93 4.82 -30.31
CA VAL A 58 13.97 5.55 -31.02
C VAL A 58 13.79 5.42 -32.51
N ARG A 59 14.30 6.40 -33.27
CA ARG A 59 14.27 6.45 -34.74
C ARG A 59 15.65 6.81 -35.27
N THR A 60 15.96 6.36 -36.48
CA THR A 60 17.18 6.75 -37.20
C THR A 60 16.86 7.52 -38.48
N THR A 61 17.72 8.46 -38.86
CA THR A 61 17.79 8.98 -40.23
C THR A 61 18.54 8.01 -41.11
N PRO A 62 18.40 8.04 -42.44
CA PRO A 62 19.26 7.26 -43.31
C PRO A 62 20.70 7.78 -43.35
N GLY A 63 20.96 9.03 -42.95
CA GLY A 63 22.19 9.74 -43.29
C GLY A 63 22.13 10.36 -44.73
N ASP A 64 23.21 11.00 -45.12
CA ASP A 64 23.35 11.54 -46.51
C ASP A 64 24.30 10.68 -47.30
N TRP A 65 23.95 10.45 -48.58
CA TRP A 65 24.67 9.52 -49.42
C TRP A 65 24.80 10.04 -50.86
N THR A 66 25.85 9.63 -51.53
CA THR A 66 26.01 9.82 -52.96
C THR A 66 26.21 8.46 -53.64
N PRO A 67 25.68 8.26 -54.87
CA PRO A 67 24.78 9.16 -55.60
C PRO A 67 23.38 9.25 -54.98
N ALA A 68 22.54 10.11 -55.49
CA ALA A 68 21.13 10.19 -55.10
C ALA A 68 20.29 9.02 -55.68
N GLY A 69 19.04 8.83 -55.18
CA GLY A 69 18.10 7.81 -55.65
C GLY A 69 18.28 6.41 -55.02
N LEU A 70 18.98 6.32 -53.91
CA LEU A 70 19.22 5.05 -53.19
C LEU A 70 18.00 4.61 -52.37
N THR A 71 17.83 3.31 -52.21
CA THR A 71 16.92 2.69 -51.26
C THR A 71 17.63 2.35 -49.96
N PHE A 72 16.92 2.30 -48.84
CA PHE A 72 17.56 2.11 -47.52
C PHE A 72 16.91 0.97 -46.74
N THR A 73 17.76 0.11 -46.18
CA THR A 73 17.36 -0.87 -45.16
C THR A 73 18.04 -0.56 -43.83
N TYR A 74 17.47 -1.04 -42.74
CA TYR A 74 17.91 -0.69 -41.40
C TYR A 74 18.17 -1.94 -40.58
N ARG A 75 19.12 -1.87 -39.66
CA ARG A 75 19.42 -2.89 -38.69
C ARG A 75 19.83 -2.20 -37.38
N TRP A 76 19.10 -2.49 -36.31
CA TRP A 76 19.45 -1.96 -34.99
C TRP A 76 20.49 -2.86 -34.32
N LEU A 77 21.39 -2.21 -33.58
CA LEU A 77 22.48 -2.86 -32.89
C LEU A 77 22.38 -2.55 -31.39
N ARG A 78 22.71 -3.53 -30.54
CA ARG A 78 22.89 -3.42 -29.11
C ARG A 78 24.36 -3.63 -28.78
N ASP A 79 25.05 -2.62 -28.26
CA ASP A 79 26.50 -2.65 -28.01
C ASP A 79 27.31 -3.20 -29.24
N GLY A 80 26.90 -2.74 -30.41
CA GLY A 80 27.52 -3.16 -31.68
C GLY A 80 27.00 -4.50 -32.24
N SER A 81 26.24 -5.29 -31.51
CA SER A 81 25.69 -6.58 -31.94
C SER A 81 24.29 -6.45 -32.52
N PRO A 82 23.95 -7.10 -33.63
CA PRO A 82 22.64 -7.03 -34.27
C PRO A 82 21.49 -7.51 -33.37
N ILE A 83 20.40 -6.74 -33.35
CA ILE A 83 19.15 -7.13 -32.68
C ILE A 83 18.27 -7.86 -33.68
N ALA A 84 17.99 -9.15 -33.45
CA ALA A 84 17.19 -9.98 -34.33
C ALA A 84 15.82 -9.38 -34.63
N GLY A 85 15.47 -9.26 -35.93
CA GLY A 85 14.19 -8.72 -36.40
C GLY A 85 13.99 -7.21 -36.23
N ALA A 86 14.99 -6.45 -35.76
CA ALA A 86 14.93 -5.01 -35.61
C ALA A 86 15.37 -4.29 -36.90
N THR A 87 14.55 -4.38 -37.95
CA THR A 87 14.87 -3.90 -39.33
C THR A 87 14.05 -2.67 -39.75
N SER A 88 13.22 -2.11 -38.90
CA SER A 88 12.46 -0.90 -39.21
C SER A 88 13.26 0.37 -38.90
N ARG A 89 12.94 1.48 -39.58
CA ARG A 89 13.52 2.81 -39.33
C ARG A 89 13.34 3.28 -37.85
N SER A 90 12.46 2.64 -37.11
CA SER A 90 12.27 2.92 -35.69
C SER A 90 12.30 1.64 -34.86
N TYR A 91 12.85 1.72 -33.65
CA TYR A 91 12.95 0.60 -32.75
C TYR A 91 12.26 0.92 -31.41
N LYS A 92 11.42 0.00 -30.91
CA LYS A 92 10.84 0.08 -29.57
C LYS A 92 11.81 -0.59 -28.60
N ILE A 93 12.36 0.20 -27.69
CA ILE A 93 13.33 -0.25 -26.69
C ILE A 93 12.69 -1.26 -25.74
N ARG A 94 13.34 -2.39 -25.56
CA ARG A 94 12.91 -3.53 -24.76
C ARG A 94 13.68 -3.60 -23.44
N VAL A 95 13.25 -4.50 -22.55
CA VAL A 95 13.93 -4.74 -21.26
C VAL A 95 15.33 -5.26 -21.44
N GLU A 96 15.54 -6.08 -22.47
CA GLU A 96 16.82 -6.67 -22.81
C GLU A 96 17.88 -5.64 -23.26
N ASP A 97 17.45 -4.42 -23.60
CA ASP A 97 18.35 -3.32 -23.97
C ASP A 97 18.84 -2.51 -22.78
N LEU A 98 18.32 -2.79 -21.58
CA LEU A 98 18.62 -2.01 -20.38
C LEU A 98 20.12 -2.01 -20.06
N GLY A 99 20.71 -0.82 -19.96
CA GLY A 99 22.12 -0.61 -19.69
C GLY A 99 23.00 -0.59 -20.93
N SER A 100 22.50 -1.05 -22.11
CA SER A 100 23.22 -1.08 -23.36
C SER A 100 23.05 0.21 -24.16
N ALA A 101 24.02 0.51 -25.01
CA ALA A 101 23.93 1.55 -26.03
C ALA A 101 23.32 0.99 -27.31
N LEU A 102 22.46 1.75 -27.97
CA LEU A 102 21.82 1.39 -29.22
C LEU A 102 22.41 2.20 -30.36
N SER A 103 22.66 1.55 -31.51
CA SER A 103 22.99 2.23 -32.77
C SER A 103 22.17 1.62 -33.91
N ALA A 104 22.14 2.31 -35.03
CA ALA A 104 21.46 1.84 -36.23
C ALA A 104 22.47 1.75 -37.36
N GLU A 105 22.58 0.59 -37.97
CA GLU A 105 23.24 0.40 -39.23
C GLU A 105 22.24 0.61 -40.37
N VAL A 106 22.63 1.38 -41.36
CA VAL A 106 21.86 1.66 -42.58
C VAL A 106 22.63 1.12 -43.79
N THR A 107 21.94 0.35 -44.58
CA THR A 107 22.46 -0.10 -45.89
C THR A 107 21.73 0.67 -46.98
N ALA A 108 22.49 1.40 -47.77
CA ALA A 108 22.06 2.06 -48.99
C ALA A 108 22.27 1.15 -50.19
N THR A 109 21.31 1.05 -51.10
CA THR A 109 21.35 0.19 -52.29
C THR A 109 20.89 1.00 -53.51
N ASP A 110 21.63 0.92 -54.59
CA ASP A 110 21.25 1.52 -55.87
C ASP A 110 20.41 0.55 -56.77
N ALA A 111 20.05 1.02 -57.95
CA ALA A 111 19.27 0.23 -58.93
C ALA A 111 20.03 -0.97 -59.52
N THR A 112 21.34 -1.07 -59.31
CA THR A 112 22.23 -2.16 -59.79
C THR A 112 22.63 -3.13 -58.69
N ASP A 113 21.97 -3.03 -57.50
CA ASP A 113 22.25 -3.83 -56.32
C ASP A 113 23.64 -3.57 -55.67
N GLN A 114 24.33 -2.46 -56.03
CA GLN A 114 25.48 -2.02 -55.22
C GLN A 114 25.02 -1.56 -53.86
N THR A 115 25.81 -1.83 -52.85
CA THR A 115 25.49 -1.47 -51.46
C THR A 115 26.60 -0.69 -50.77
N GLY A 116 26.21 0.26 -49.93
CA GLY A 116 27.09 0.93 -48.99
C GLY A 116 26.48 0.85 -47.59
N THR A 117 27.29 0.73 -46.53
CA THR A 117 26.81 0.66 -45.14
C THR A 117 27.39 1.79 -44.29
N ALA A 118 26.58 2.33 -43.40
CA ALA A 118 27.04 3.27 -42.40
C ALA A 118 26.31 3.04 -41.08
N THR A 119 26.98 3.27 -39.95
CA THR A 119 26.43 3.07 -38.62
C THR A 119 26.35 4.42 -37.89
N SER A 120 25.24 4.65 -37.19
CA SER A 120 25.07 5.83 -36.36
C SER A 120 26.00 5.83 -35.15
N GLY A 121 26.22 7.00 -34.57
CA GLY A 121 26.74 7.08 -33.20
C GLY A 121 25.84 6.33 -32.22
N PRO A 122 26.39 5.78 -31.12
CA PRO A 122 25.63 5.08 -30.12
C PRO A 122 24.77 6.07 -29.29
N THR A 123 23.63 5.60 -28.81
CA THR A 123 22.84 6.33 -27.79
C THR A 123 23.58 6.35 -26.46
N ARG A 124 23.11 7.15 -25.50
CA ARG A 124 23.43 6.89 -24.10
C ARG A 124 22.90 5.52 -23.69
N PRO A 125 23.47 4.87 -22.65
CA PRO A 125 22.93 3.61 -22.15
C PRO A 125 21.45 3.71 -21.83
N VAL A 126 20.69 2.72 -22.26
CA VAL A 126 19.24 2.63 -22.05
C VAL A 126 18.92 2.63 -20.57
N ARG A 127 18.05 3.55 -20.14
CA ARG A 127 17.59 3.67 -18.77
C ARG A 127 16.32 2.87 -18.53
N ARG A 128 16.00 2.66 -17.23
CA ARG A 128 14.71 2.08 -16.82
C ARG A 128 13.57 2.97 -17.29
N GLY A 129 12.47 2.34 -17.72
CA GLY A 129 11.22 3.02 -18.02
C GLY A 129 10.53 3.60 -16.77
N THR A 130 9.52 4.42 -16.97
CA THR A 130 8.64 4.94 -15.92
C THR A 130 7.26 4.30 -16.00
N LEU A 131 6.58 4.19 -14.87
CA LEU A 131 5.20 3.74 -14.80
C LEU A 131 4.28 4.94 -14.59
N ASP A 132 3.37 5.17 -15.54
CA ASP A 132 2.39 6.25 -15.45
C ASP A 132 1.12 5.76 -14.75
N VAL A 133 0.56 6.62 -13.89
CA VAL A 133 -0.70 6.36 -13.19
C VAL A 133 -1.85 6.84 -14.07
N LEU A 134 -2.52 5.91 -14.76
CA LEU A 134 -3.72 6.22 -15.57
C LEU A 134 -4.97 6.42 -14.72
N GLN A 135 -5.06 5.66 -13.63
CA GLN A 135 -6.13 5.77 -12.62
C GLN A 135 -5.51 5.56 -11.25
N ARG A 136 -5.74 6.49 -10.35
CA ARG A 136 -5.25 6.38 -8.97
C ARG A 136 -5.91 5.19 -8.24
N PRO A 137 -5.21 4.59 -7.27
CA PRO A 137 -5.82 3.63 -6.37
C PRO A 137 -7.08 4.21 -5.71
N SER A 138 -8.02 3.33 -5.35
CA SER A 138 -9.23 3.71 -4.63
C SER A 138 -9.50 2.77 -3.46
N ILE A 139 -10.30 3.25 -2.50
CA ILE A 139 -10.72 2.50 -1.33
C ILE A 139 -12.24 2.36 -1.38
N SER A 140 -12.72 1.15 -1.16
CA SER A 140 -14.12 0.81 -0.95
C SER A 140 -14.35 0.26 0.46
N GLY A 141 -15.60 0.33 0.92
CA GLY A 141 -16.00 -0.06 2.26
C GLY A 141 -16.40 1.14 3.13
N VAL A 142 -16.83 0.85 4.36
CA VAL A 142 -17.31 1.86 5.31
C VAL A 142 -16.22 2.13 6.34
N ALA A 143 -15.86 3.41 6.53
CA ALA A 143 -14.87 3.84 7.51
C ALA A 143 -15.46 3.77 8.93
N ARG A 144 -15.59 2.55 9.46
CA ARG A 144 -16.06 2.26 10.82
C ARG A 144 -15.19 1.18 11.45
N TYR A 145 -14.94 1.30 12.73
CA TYR A 145 -14.26 0.27 13.52
C TYR A 145 -14.85 -1.13 13.23
N ASP A 146 -14.01 -2.14 13.13
CA ASP A 146 -14.37 -3.53 12.87
C ASP A 146 -15.04 -3.79 11.50
N HIS A 147 -14.98 -2.81 10.58
CA HIS A 147 -15.32 -2.97 9.17
C HIS A 147 -14.06 -3.13 8.33
N ARG A 148 -14.20 -3.87 7.23
CA ARG A 148 -13.11 -4.12 6.29
C ARG A 148 -13.15 -3.08 5.17
N LEU A 149 -11.99 -2.47 4.89
CA LEU A 149 -11.74 -1.69 3.70
C LEU A 149 -11.06 -2.57 2.65
N SER A 150 -11.35 -2.32 1.38
CA SER A 150 -10.70 -2.96 0.25
C SER A 150 -10.08 -1.92 -0.66
N ALA A 151 -8.87 -2.21 -1.15
CA ALA A 151 -8.11 -1.35 -2.05
C ALA A 151 -8.19 -1.88 -3.48
N ASP A 152 -8.55 -1.01 -4.42
CA ASP A 152 -8.30 -1.19 -5.84
C ASP A 152 -6.93 -0.58 -6.17
N PRO A 153 -6.03 -1.29 -6.89
CA PRO A 153 -4.68 -0.80 -7.17
C PRO A 153 -4.61 0.33 -8.20
N GLY A 154 -5.73 0.67 -8.83
CA GLY A 154 -5.76 1.61 -9.95
C GLY A 154 -5.22 1.01 -11.25
N ARG A 155 -5.01 1.89 -12.24
CA ARG A 155 -4.51 1.50 -13.56
C ARG A 155 -3.19 2.19 -13.87
N TRP A 156 -2.29 1.44 -14.48
CA TRP A 156 -0.90 1.84 -14.75
C TRP A 156 -0.54 1.61 -16.21
N ALA A 157 0.30 2.47 -16.77
CA ALA A 157 0.88 2.30 -18.09
C ALA A 157 2.42 2.28 -17.99
N PRO A 158 3.06 1.31 -18.66
CA PRO A 158 2.45 0.11 -19.23
C PRO A 158 1.83 -0.79 -18.14
N LYS A 159 0.90 -1.67 -18.54
CA LYS A 159 0.17 -2.56 -17.63
C LYS A 159 1.12 -3.30 -16.70
N VAL A 160 0.84 -3.30 -15.42
CA VAL A 160 1.57 -4.01 -14.38
C VAL A 160 0.81 -5.26 -13.92
N LYS A 161 1.55 -6.28 -13.46
CA LYS A 161 0.99 -7.51 -12.88
C LYS A 161 1.18 -7.56 -11.37
N ASN A 162 2.23 -6.93 -10.86
CA ASN A 162 2.63 -7.00 -9.46
C ASN A 162 2.47 -5.65 -8.79
N VAL A 163 1.68 -5.63 -7.73
CA VAL A 163 1.50 -4.47 -6.87
C VAL A 163 1.69 -4.87 -5.41
N ARG A 164 2.14 -3.91 -4.61
CA ARG A 164 2.21 -4.02 -3.15
C ARG A 164 1.36 -2.94 -2.54
N TYR A 165 0.76 -3.24 -1.40
CA TYR A 165 -0.06 -2.31 -0.65
C TYR A 165 0.63 -1.95 0.66
N GLN A 166 0.42 -0.73 1.13
CA GLN A 166 0.70 -0.29 2.47
C GLN A 166 -0.43 0.63 2.92
N TRP A 167 -1.18 0.20 3.95
CA TRP A 167 -2.19 1.06 4.56
C TRP A 167 -1.52 2.04 5.52
N LEU A 168 -2.07 3.27 5.56
CA LEU A 168 -1.55 4.37 6.38
C LEU A 168 -2.70 4.96 7.21
N ARG A 169 -2.40 5.26 8.48
CA ARG A 169 -3.25 6.00 9.41
C ARG A 169 -2.72 7.42 9.52
N SER A 170 -3.53 8.41 9.19
CA SER A 170 -3.17 9.85 9.19
C SER A 170 -1.87 10.20 8.47
N GLY A 171 -1.38 9.31 7.62
CA GLY A 171 -0.14 9.47 6.84
C GLY A 171 0.97 8.51 7.21
N ASP A 172 0.91 7.89 8.40
CA ASP A 172 1.91 6.97 8.91
C ASP A 172 1.59 5.52 8.55
N PRO A 173 2.58 4.71 8.17
CA PRO A 173 2.37 3.31 7.83
C PRO A 173 1.84 2.49 9.01
N ILE A 174 0.78 1.74 8.78
CA ILE A 174 0.26 0.77 9.75
C ILE A 174 1.07 -0.52 9.64
N ALA A 175 1.74 -0.91 10.73
CA ALA A 175 2.59 -2.10 10.75
C ALA A 175 1.81 -3.36 10.33
N GLY A 176 2.38 -4.13 9.39
CA GLY A 176 1.79 -5.37 8.87
C GLY A 176 0.56 -5.21 7.99
N ALA A 177 0.04 -3.99 7.77
CA ALA A 177 -1.13 -3.75 6.93
C ALA A 177 -0.74 -3.65 5.43
N THR A 178 -0.34 -4.78 4.84
CA THR A 178 0.20 -4.88 3.48
C THR A 178 -0.67 -5.68 2.50
N LYS A 179 -1.89 -6.05 2.91
CA LYS A 179 -2.84 -6.78 2.05
C LYS A 179 -3.72 -5.79 1.28
N ALA A 180 -4.35 -6.26 0.20
CA ALA A 180 -5.34 -5.49 -0.55
C ALA A 180 -6.58 -5.12 0.28
N SER A 181 -6.73 -5.67 1.47
CA SER A 181 -7.81 -5.31 2.39
C SER A 181 -7.26 -5.09 3.80
N TYR A 182 -7.90 -4.18 4.54
CA TYR A 182 -7.56 -3.82 5.91
C TYR A 182 -8.80 -3.83 6.80
N LEU A 183 -8.70 -4.49 7.96
CA LEU A 183 -9.74 -4.45 8.99
C LEU A 183 -9.45 -3.29 9.93
N LEU A 184 -10.37 -2.34 10.01
CA LEU A 184 -10.22 -1.15 10.85
C LEU A 184 -10.15 -1.52 12.33
N ALA A 185 -9.07 -1.09 12.97
CA ALA A 185 -8.73 -1.35 14.37
C ALA A 185 -9.22 -0.20 15.30
N PRO A 186 -9.23 -0.40 16.63
CA PRO A 186 -9.59 0.67 17.57
C PRO A 186 -8.73 1.92 17.43
N GLU A 187 -7.44 1.75 17.11
CA GLU A 187 -6.48 2.84 16.94
C GLU A 187 -6.77 3.73 15.71
N ASP A 188 -7.66 3.27 14.82
CA ASP A 188 -8.09 4.04 13.64
C ASP A 188 -9.22 5.04 13.96
N LEU A 189 -9.86 4.93 15.13
CA LEU A 189 -10.98 5.79 15.50
C LEU A 189 -10.60 7.28 15.49
N GLY A 190 -11.41 8.08 14.80
CA GLY A 190 -11.15 9.50 14.60
C GLY A 190 -10.13 9.80 13.50
N GLU A 191 -9.34 8.81 13.09
CA GLU A 191 -8.28 8.95 12.12
C GLU A 191 -8.77 8.71 10.69
N ARG A 192 -7.99 9.20 9.72
CA ARG A 192 -8.25 8.97 8.30
C ARG A 192 -7.27 7.94 7.77
N VAL A 193 -7.81 6.92 7.11
CA VAL A 193 -7.02 5.84 6.56
C VAL A 193 -6.87 6.01 5.05
N THR A 194 -5.70 5.68 4.53
CA THR A 194 -5.45 5.60 3.09
C THR A 194 -4.58 4.38 2.77
N VAL A 195 -4.41 4.10 1.49
CA VAL A 195 -3.51 3.05 1.01
C VAL A 195 -2.56 3.61 -0.03
N GLU A 196 -1.29 3.28 0.11
CA GLU A 196 -0.27 3.47 -0.91
C GLU A 196 -0.09 2.18 -1.68
N VAL A 197 -0.10 2.28 -3.01
CA VAL A 197 0.14 1.17 -3.92
C VAL A 197 1.48 1.39 -4.61
N THR A 198 2.37 0.41 -4.52
CA THR A 198 3.62 0.36 -5.26
C THR A 198 3.50 -0.65 -6.39
N ALA A 199 3.54 -0.17 -7.62
CA ALA A 199 3.54 -0.97 -8.83
C ALA A 199 4.98 -1.30 -9.27
N ARG A 200 5.20 -2.51 -9.75
CA ARG A 200 6.51 -2.98 -10.24
C ARG A 200 6.37 -3.66 -11.59
N ARG A 201 7.35 -3.41 -12.43
CA ARG A 201 7.50 -4.05 -13.75
C ARG A 201 8.98 -4.14 -14.09
N ASP A 202 9.39 -5.26 -14.68
CA ASP A 202 10.76 -5.47 -15.11
C ASP A 202 11.18 -4.42 -16.15
N GLY A 203 12.38 -3.90 -16.00
CA GLY A 203 12.91 -2.83 -16.82
C GLY A 203 12.37 -1.42 -16.47
N TYR A 204 11.48 -1.28 -15.49
CA TYR A 204 10.89 0.00 -15.09
C TYR A 204 11.27 0.37 -13.65
N LEU A 205 11.30 1.65 -13.37
CA LEU A 205 11.34 2.15 -11.99
C LEU A 205 10.02 1.81 -11.28
N PRO A 206 10.05 1.49 -9.97
CA PRO A 206 8.81 1.34 -9.21
C PRO A 206 7.98 2.62 -9.26
N GLY A 207 6.68 2.48 -9.56
CA GLY A 207 5.72 3.59 -9.47
C GLY A 207 4.94 3.51 -8.17
N THR A 208 4.67 4.65 -7.52
CA THR A 208 3.85 4.73 -6.32
C THR A 208 2.67 5.68 -6.51
N ALA A 209 1.52 5.31 -5.95
CA ALA A 209 0.34 6.18 -5.91
C ALA A 209 -0.47 5.92 -4.65
N ARG A 210 -1.12 6.98 -4.14
CA ARG A 210 -1.99 6.91 -2.96
C ARG A 210 -3.46 7.09 -3.35
N ALA A 211 -4.33 6.33 -2.70
CA ALA A 211 -5.76 6.53 -2.76
C ALA A 211 -6.18 7.81 -2.03
N LYS A 212 -7.38 8.31 -2.33
CA LYS A 212 -8.00 9.35 -1.51
C LYS A 212 -8.22 8.80 -0.09
N ARG A 213 -7.94 9.61 0.93
CA ARG A 213 -8.18 9.26 2.33
C ARG A 213 -9.66 9.02 2.58
N THR A 214 -9.99 8.08 3.48
CA THR A 214 -11.36 7.90 3.99
C THR A 214 -11.84 9.16 4.72
N LYS A 215 -13.13 9.18 5.06
CA LYS A 215 -13.59 10.01 6.19
C LYS A 215 -12.90 9.51 7.47
N ALA A 216 -12.97 10.29 8.54
CA ALA A 216 -12.57 9.82 9.87
C ALA A 216 -13.30 8.51 10.19
N VAL A 217 -12.59 7.57 10.79
CA VAL A 217 -13.17 6.28 11.17
C VAL A 217 -14.10 6.46 12.35
N ASP A 218 -15.35 6.12 12.16
CA ASP A 218 -16.36 6.14 13.21
C ASP A 218 -16.36 4.84 14.04
N HIS A 219 -17.03 4.86 15.18
CA HIS A 219 -17.37 3.65 15.92
C HIS A 219 -18.14 2.65 15.04
N ARG A 220 -18.06 1.37 15.39
CA ARG A 220 -18.72 0.26 14.68
C ARG A 220 -20.19 0.52 14.39
N VAL A 221 -20.91 1.06 15.40
CA VAL A 221 -22.30 1.49 15.26
C VAL A 221 -22.48 2.89 15.88
N PRO A 222 -23.48 3.66 15.45
CA PRO A 222 -23.84 4.92 16.10
C PRO A 222 -24.12 4.72 17.57
N LEU A 223 -23.95 5.76 18.36
CA LEU A 223 -24.40 5.77 19.75
C LEU A 223 -25.93 5.63 19.77
N ARG A 224 -26.44 4.59 20.42
CA ARG A 224 -27.87 4.29 20.54
C ARG A 224 -28.42 4.74 21.88
N ARG A 225 -27.62 4.57 22.94
CA ARG A 225 -28.00 4.91 24.30
C ARG A 225 -26.81 5.43 25.09
N MET A 226 -27.00 6.53 25.82
CA MET A 226 -26.07 7.04 26.83
C MET A 226 -26.61 6.67 28.22
N VAL A 227 -25.80 5.96 28.99
CA VAL A 227 -26.11 5.51 30.35
C VAL A 227 -25.28 6.32 31.33
N SER A 228 -25.94 6.96 32.32
CA SER A 228 -25.20 7.62 33.39
C SER A 228 -24.94 6.64 34.54
N TYR A 229 -23.76 6.74 35.16
CA TYR A 229 -23.40 5.99 36.35
C TYR A 229 -22.59 6.85 37.32
N HIS A 230 -22.60 6.50 38.60
CA HIS A 230 -21.68 7.09 39.57
C HIS A 230 -20.85 6.02 40.25
N VAL A 231 -19.81 6.45 40.96
CA VAL A 231 -18.88 5.53 41.63
C VAL A 231 -19.00 5.69 43.12
N GLU A 232 -19.15 4.55 43.82
CA GLU A 232 -19.14 4.47 45.28
C GLU A 232 -18.04 3.51 45.76
N THR A 233 -17.76 3.57 47.05
CA THR A 233 -16.86 2.64 47.74
C THR A 233 -17.52 1.98 48.91
N ARG A 234 -17.14 0.74 49.24
CA ARG A 234 -17.62 0.02 50.43
C ARG A 234 -16.45 -0.64 51.17
N GLY A 235 -16.41 -0.42 52.47
CA GLY A 235 -15.33 -0.91 53.35
C GLY A 235 -14.04 -0.10 53.21
N LYS A 236 -12.94 -0.66 53.70
CA LYS A 236 -11.61 -0.03 53.62
C LYS A 236 -11.03 -0.19 52.22
N ILE A 237 -10.84 0.91 51.52
CA ILE A 237 -10.28 0.94 50.17
C ILE A 237 -8.80 1.35 50.25
N THR A 238 -7.94 0.51 49.69
CA THR A 238 -6.51 0.73 49.54
C THR A 238 -6.09 0.98 48.10
N ALA A 239 -6.95 0.61 47.14
CA ALA A 239 -6.74 0.91 45.75
C ALA A 239 -6.87 2.41 45.47
N ASP A 240 -6.09 2.95 44.57
CA ASP A 240 -6.23 4.35 44.15
C ASP A 240 -7.54 4.56 43.40
N LEU A 241 -8.43 5.33 44.02
CA LEU A 241 -9.78 5.57 43.54
C LEU A 241 -9.79 6.42 42.26
N ALA A 242 -8.80 7.30 42.08
CA ALA A 242 -8.70 8.10 40.86
C ALA A 242 -8.37 7.21 39.66
N THR A 243 -7.43 6.31 39.84
CA THR A 243 -7.08 5.27 38.83
C THR A 243 -8.27 4.34 38.57
N PHE A 244 -9.00 3.89 39.60
CA PHE A 244 -10.19 3.07 39.38
C PHE A 244 -11.21 3.78 38.49
N LYS A 245 -11.58 5.04 38.84
CA LYS A 245 -12.52 5.85 38.07
C LYS A 245 -12.09 6.09 36.65
N ARG A 246 -10.80 6.37 36.43
CA ARG A 246 -10.23 6.61 35.11
C ARG A 246 -10.24 5.34 34.25
N LEU A 247 -9.71 4.24 34.78
CA LEU A 247 -9.60 2.98 34.04
C LEU A 247 -10.95 2.34 33.73
N ALA A 248 -11.95 2.49 34.62
CA ALA A 248 -13.31 2.05 34.34
C ALA A 248 -13.94 2.88 33.20
N GLN A 249 -13.77 4.21 33.21
CA GLN A 249 -14.27 5.05 32.12
C GLN A 249 -13.58 4.72 30.79
N GLU A 250 -12.25 4.53 30.78
CA GLU A 250 -11.51 4.10 29.59
C GLU A 250 -12.02 2.75 29.05
N THR A 251 -12.41 1.81 29.94
CA THR A 251 -13.02 0.53 29.54
C THR A 251 -14.38 0.76 28.86
N TYR A 252 -15.18 1.66 29.38
CA TYR A 252 -16.49 1.99 28.80
C TYR A 252 -16.41 2.76 27.48
N ASP A 253 -15.37 3.58 27.31
CA ASP A 253 -15.14 4.36 26.09
C ASP A 253 -14.45 3.55 24.98
N ASP A 254 -13.84 2.41 25.34
CA ASP A 254 -13.12 1.57 24.39
C ASP A 254 -14.08 1.00 23.33
N ALA A 255 -13.69 1.16 22.07
CA ALA A 255 -14.49 0.68 20.95
C ALA A 255 -14.71 -0.83 20.93
N ARG A 256 -13.84 -1.61 21.59
CA ARG A 256 -13.94 -3.07 21.71
C ARG A 256 -15.01 -3.49 22.73
N GLY A 257 -15.33 -2.62 23.70
CA GLY A 257 -16.31 -2.86 24.74
C GLY A 257 -17.76 -2.72 24.28
N TRP A 258 -18.66 -2.49 25.23
CA TRP A 258 -20.10 -2.30 24.98
C TRP A 258 -20.41 -1.10 24.09
N ARG A 259 -19.41 -0.22 23.84
CA ARG A 259 -19.50 0.84 22.83
C ARG A 259 -19.76 0.28 21.43
N SER A 260 -19.25 -0.93 21.13
CA SER A 260 -19.52 -1.66 19.88
C SER A 260 -20.98 -2.11 19.74
N ALA A 261 -21.76 -2.18 20.85
CA ALA A 261 -23.18 -2.41 20.82
C ALA A 261 -24.01 -1.10 20.71
N GLY A 262 -23.35 0.05 20.65
CA GLY A 262 -23.98 1.36 20.64
C GLY A 262 -24.28 1.93 22.03
N MET A 263 -23.69 1.36 23.09
CA MET A 263 -23.81 1.85 24.45
C MET A 263 -22.70 2.86 24.76
N GLY A 264 -23.07 4.00 25.33
CA GLY A 264 -22.12 4.95 25.93
C GLY A 264 -22.36 5.05 27.42
N PHE A 265 -21.31 5.30 28.20
CA PHE A 265 -21.37 5.40 29.65
C PHE A 265 -20.78 6.74 30.09
N LYS A 266 -21.57 7.51 30.85
CA LYS A 266 -21.13 8.81 31.35
C LYS A 266 -21.14 8.81 32.88
N ARG A 267 -19.95 8.99 33.48
CA ARG A 267 -19.85 9.14 34.92
C ARG A 267 -20.44 10.48 35.37
N VAL A 268 -21.25 10.42 36.40
CA VAL A 268 -21.87 11.58 37.10
C VAL A 268 -21.46 11.59 38.57
N ALA A 269 -21.65 12.70 39.25
CA ALA A 269 -21.28 12.85 40.67
C ALA A 269 -22.17 12.02 41.62
N LYS A 270 -23.46 11.96 41.32
CA LYS A 270 -24.49 11.25 42.12
C LYS A 270 -25.58 10.72 41.19
N GLY A 271 -26.30 9.68 41.63
CA GLY A 271 -27.40 9.10 40.85
C GLY A 271 -26.91 8.33 39.61
N GLY A 272 -27.73 8.35 38.55
CA GLY A 272 -27.47 7.55 37.34
C GLY A 272 -28.23 6.23 37.33
N ALA A 273 -28.14 5.52 36.18
CA ALA A 273 -28.87 4.28 35.97
C ALA A 273 -28.30 3.12 36.81
N PHE A 274 -26.99 3.15 37.06
CA PHE A 274 -26.33 2.17 37.94
C PHE A 274 -25.25 2.82 38.81
N THR A 275 -24.77 2.06 39.79
CA THR A 275 -23.67 2.43 40.67
C THR A 275 -22.52 1.44 40.44
N LEU A 276 -21.38 1.96 40.03
CA LEU A 276 -20.13 1.18 39.97
C LEU A 276 -19.46 1.24 41.37
N VAL A 277 -19.38 0.12 42.04
CA VAL A 277 -18.86 0.02 43.40
C VAL A 277 -17.47 -0.60 43.42
N LEU A 278 -16.52 0.06 44.06
CA LEU A 278 -15.26 -0.59 44.47
C LEU A 278 -15.39 -1.05 45.90
N ALA A 279 -15.41 -2.35 46.13
CA ALA A 279 -15.69 -2.92 47.44
C ALA A 279 -14.51 -3.67 48.04
N GLN A 280 -14.24 -3.50 49.32
CA GLN A 280 -13.40 -4.42 50.07
C GLN A 280 -14.00 -5.84 49.97
N ALA A 281 -13.15 -6.85 49.79
CA ALA A 281 -13.59 -8.24 49.60
C ALA A 281 -14.68 -8.70 50.60
N SER A 282 -14.49 -8.45 51.88
CA SER A 282 -15.43 -8.82 52.94
C SER A 282 -16.76 -8.06 52.90
N TRP A 283 -16.86 -7.00 52.10
CA TRP A 283 -18.12 -6.24 51.93
C TRP A 283 -18.97 -6.75 50.76
N VAL A 284 -18.37 -7.47 49.80
CA VAL A 284 -19.08 -7.97 48.63
C VAL A 284 -20.28 -8.86 49.03
N PRO A 285 -20.17 -9.83 49.98
CA PRO A 285 -21.31 -10.64 50.40
C PRO A 285 -22.45 -9.86 51.06
N ARG A 286 -22.19 -8.62 51.50
CA ARG A 286 -23.24 -7.77 52.12
C ARG A 286 -24.24 -7.21 51.13
N PHE A 287 -23.96 -7.27 49.84
CA PHE A 287 -24.90 -6.87 48.81
C PHE A 287 -25.96 -7.95 48.53
N SER A 288 -25.57 -9.22 48.65
CA SER A 288 -26.47 -10.38 48.52
C SER A 288 -25.80 -11.64 49.05
N SER A 289 -26.57 -12.60 49.57
CA SER A 289 -26.08 -13.90 50.05
C SER A 289 -25.45 -14.77 48.96
N VAL A 290 -25.68 -14.48 47.69
CA VAL A 290 -25.06 -15.21 46.58
C VAL A 290 -23.75 -14.59 46.08
N CYS A 291 -23.42 -13.37 46.57
CA CYS A 291 -22.10 -12.74 46.29
C CYS A 291 -21.04 -13.29 47.25
N SER A 292 -19.85 -13.60 46.75
CA SER A 292 -18.76 -14.08 47.59
C SER A 292 -17.71 -13.00 47.87
N ALA A 293 -16.94 -13.18 48.91
CA ALA A 293 -15.78 -12.34 49.21
C ALA A 293 -14.62 -12.54 48.23
N GLU A 294 -14.72 -13.53 47.37
CA GLU A 294 -13.66 -13.87 46.43
C GLU A 294 -13.79 -13.15 45.12
N TRP A 295 -15.02 -12.98 44.60
CA TRP A 295 -15.28 -12.48 43.25
C TRP A 295 -15.98 -11.11 43.24
N SER A 296 -16.03 -10.51 42.06
CA SER A 296 -16.90 -9.38 41.75
C SER A 296 -18.35 -9.86 41.59
N CYS A 297 -19.32 -8.98 41.59
CA CYS A 297 -20.72 -9.37 41.62
C CYS A 297 -21.62 -8.24 41.10
N ARG A 298 -22.79 -8.58 40.51
CA ARG A 298 -23.81 -7.61 40.14
C ARG A 298 -25.12 -7.88 40.94
N VAL A 299 -25.62 -6.87 41.63
CA VAL A 299 -26.89 -6.94 42.36
C VAL A 299 -27.76 -5.74 42.02
N GLY A 300 -28.89 -5.98 41.38
CA GLY A 300 -29.77 -4.89 40.96
C GLY A 300 -29.03 -3.83 40.17
N ARG A 301 -29.03 -2.60 40.70
CA ARG A 301 -28.29 -1.48 40.08
C ARG A 301 -26.81 -1.41 40.45
N PHE A 302 -26.30 -2.27 41.28
CA PHE A 302 -24.91 -2.23 41.76
C PHE A 302 -24.04 -3.16 40.89
N VAL A 303 -23.04 -2.59 40.26
CA VAL A 303 -21.94 -3.26 39.55
C VAL A 303 -20.75 -3.23 40.50
N ILE A 304 -20.44 -4.34 41.16
CA ILE A 304 -19.55 -4.41 42.31
C ILE A 304 -18.26 -5.03 41.92
N ILE A 305 -17.20 -4.25 41.93
CA ILE A 305 -15.82 -4.71 41.64
C ILE A 305 -15.12 -5.00 42.98
N ASN A 306 -14.69 -6.25 43.14
CA ASN A 306 -13.93 -6.68 44.30
C ASN A 306 -12.52 -6.05 44.25
N GLN A 307 -12.16 -5.29 45.30
CA GLN A 307 -10.89 -4.58 45.36
C GLN A 307 -9.66 -5.52 45.23
N THR A 308 -9.71 -6.72 45.82
CA THR A 308 -8.62 -7.67 45.75
C THR A 308 -8.37 -8.11 44.30
N ARG A 309 -9.46 -8.36 43.57
CA ARG A 309 -9.39 -8.70 42.13
C ARG A 309 -8.94 -7.50 41.30
N TRP A 310 -9.39 -6.31 41.62
CA TRP A 310 -8.94 -5.08 40.99
C TRP A 310 -7.43 -4.85 41.11
N LEU A 311 -6.88 -5.13 42.32
CA LEU A 311 -5.45 -4.93 42.60
C LEU A 311 -4.57 -6.03 42.02
N HIS A 312 -5.03 -7.29 42.01
CA HIS A 312 -4.16 -8.46 41.80
C HIS A 312 -4.63 -9.42 40.72
N ALA A 313 -5.75 -9.18 40.04
CA ALA A 313 -6.44 -10.12 39.16
C ALA A 313 -6.84 -11.43 39.89
N SER A 314 -7.17 -12.47 39.15
CA SER A 314 -7.43 -13.80 39.69
C SER A 314 -6.22 -14.72 39.50
N PRO A 315 -6.10 -15.79 40.28
CA PRO A 315 -5.03 -16.78 40.09
C PRO A 315 -5.02 -17.38 38.68
N ALA A 316 -6.17 -17.74 38.13
CA ALA A 316 -6.28 -18.30 36.78
C ALA A 316 -5.82 -17.29 35.70
N TRP A 317 -6.15 -16.01 35.85
CA TRP A 317 -5.71 -14.97 34.94
C TRP A 317 -4.20 -14.76 34.99
N ASN A 318 -3.63 -14.72 36.20
CA ASN A 318 -2.19 -14.57 36.40
C ASN A 318 -1.39 -15.77 35.87
N ALA A 319 -1.89 -16.98 36.10
CA ALA A 319 -1.28 -18.21 35.59
C ALA A 319 -1.21 -18.24 34.04
N ALA A 320 -2.15 -17.57 33.35
CA ALA A 320 -2.14 -17.41 31.92
C ALA A 320 -1.25 -16.25 31.42
N GLY A 321 -0.51 -15.57 32.29
CA GLY A 321 0.44 -14.50 31.95
C GLY A 321 -0.21 -13.23 31.35
N ARG A 322 -1.50 -12.99 31.61
CA ARG A 322 -2.20 -11.83 31.06
C ARG A 322 -2.05 -10.60 31.97
N SER A 323 -2.11 -9.42 31.34
CA SER A 323 -1.92 -8.15 32.06
C SER A 323 -3.03 -7.88 33.07
N LEU A 324 -2.69 -7.20 34.18
CA LEU A 324 -3.67 -6.68 35.14
C LEU A 324 -4.61 -5.67 34.48
N ARG A 325 -4.14 -4.91 33.48
CA ARG A 325 -5.02 -3.97 32.74
C ARG A 325 -6.10 -4.72 31.98
N ASP A 326 -5.78 -5.82 31.29
CA ASP A 326 -6.74 -6.65 30.60
C ASP A 326 -7.75 -7.27 31.58
N TYR A 327 -7.31 -7.70 32.76
CA TYR A 327 -8.21 -8.19 33.79
C TYR A 327 -9.23 -7.13 34.22
N ARG A 328 -8.76 -5.91 34.47
CA ARG A 328 -9.63 -4.77 34.83
C ARG A 328 -10.64 -4.47 33.73
N ASN A 329 -10.24 -4.52 32.47
CA ASN A 329 -11.15 -4.40 31.35
C ASN A 329 -12.20 -5.53 31.36
N MET A 330 -11.75 -6.77 31.54
CA MET A 330 -12.62 -7.94 31.56
C MET A 330 -13.67 -7.83 32.66
N VAL A 331 -13.27 -7.61 33.92
CA VAL A 331 -14.20 -7.61 35.05
C VAL A 331 -15.20 -6.45 34.98
N VAL A 332 -14.79 -5.25 34.53
CA VAL A 332 -15.70 -4.12 34.33
C VAL A 332 -16.72 -4.42 33.25
N ASN A 333 -16.27 -4.97 32.11
CA ASN A 333 -17.17 -5.38 31.03
C ASN A 333 -18.10 -6.51 31.45
N HIS A 334 -17.61 -7.52 32.17
CA HIS A 334 -18.40 -8.66 32.64
C HIS A 334 -19.54 -8.23 33.56
N GLU A 335 -19.20 -7.54 34.66
CA GLU A 335 -20.21 -7.10 35.61
C GLU A 335 -21.20 -6.11 35.02
N THR A 336 -20.74 -5.24 34.11
CA THR A 336 -21.62 -4.34 33.37
C THR A 336 -22.48 -5.10 32.36
N GLY A 337 -21.95 -6.18 31.76
CA GLY A 337 -22.72 -7.07 30.91
C GLY A 337 -23.91 -7.69 31.63
N HIS A 338 -23.71 -8.12 32.89
CA HIS A 338 -24.83 -8.56 33.74
C HIS A 338 -25.85 -7.45 33.99
N TRP A 339 -25.40 -6.21 34.22
CA TRP A 339 -26.29 -5.07 34.35
C TRP A 339 -27.06 -4.80 33.04
N LEU A 340 -26.45 -5.04 31.87
CA LEU A 340 -27.10 -4.94 30.56
C LEU A 340 -28.07 -6.11 30.27
N GLY A 341 -28.14 -7.14 31.14
CA GLY A 341 -29.05 -8.27 31.01
C GLY A 341 -28.44 -9.55 30.44
N HIS A 342 -27.13 -9.60 30.26
CA HIS A 342 -26.43 -10.79 29.80
C HIS A 342 -26.24 -11.80 30.94
N GLY A 343 -26.49 -13.06 30.64
CA GLY A 343 -26.13 -14.20 31.50
C GLY A 343 -24.73 -14.69 31.23
N HIS A 344 -24.25 -15.62 32.06
CA HIS A 344 -22.97 -16.29 31.83
C HIS A 344 -23.00 -17.11 30.52
N LEU A 345 -21.85 -17.17 29.86
CA LEU A 345 -21.60 -17.98 28.66
C LEU A 345 -20.45 -18.95 28.89
N GLY A 346 -20.48 -20.09 28.25
CA GLY A 346 -19.40 -21.06 28.24
C GLY A 346 -18.36 -20.77 27.14
N CYS A 347 -17.25 -21.52 27.17
CA CYS A 347 -16.24 -21.51 26.12
C CYS A 347 -16.82 -22.04 24.80
N PRO A 348 -16.72 -21.31 23.67
CA PRO A 348 -17.20 -21.80 22.38
C PRO A 348 -16.31 -22.86 21.74
N GLY A 349 -15.22 -23.24 22.39
CA GLY A 349 -14.31 -24.31 21.99
C GLY A 349 -12.84 -23.98 22.23
N PRO A 350 -11.98 -25.00 22.38
CA PRO A 350 -10.58 -24.84 22.68
C PRO A 350 -9.85 -23.91 21.71
N GLY A 351 -9.00 -23.03 22.24
CA GLY A 351 -8.20 -22.07 21.46
C GLY A 351 -8.96 -20.87 20.90
N LYS A 352 -10.31 -20.84 21.00
CA LYS A 352 -11.10 -19.65 20.65
C LYS A 352 -11.06 -18.60 21.75
N LEU A 353 -11.42 -17.37 21.44
CA LEU A 353 -11.53 -16.31 22.46
C LEU A 353 -12.73 -16.62 23.38
N ALA A 354 -12.53 -16.44 24.68
CA ALA A 354 -13.58 -16.53 25.67
C ALA A 354 -14.59 -15.38 25.47
N PRO A 355 -15.91 -15.61 25.57
CA PRO A 355 -16.87 -14.53 25.74
C PRO A 355 -16.52 -13.69 26.95
N VAL A 356 -16.80 -12.38 26.93
CA VAL A 356 -16.60 -11.54 28.13
C VAL A 356 -17.51 -12.00 29.26
N MET A 357 -18.68 -12.54 28.92
CA MET A 357 -19.64 -13.09 29.88
C MET A 357 -19.30 -14.49 30.40
N MET A 358 -18.15 -15.06 29.99
CA MET A 358 -17.61 -16.27 30.63
C MET A 358 -16.97 -15.91 31.96
N GLN A 359 -17.09 -16.77 32.97
CA GLN A 359 -16.46 -16.62 34.28
C GLN A 359 -14.93 -16.80 34.24
N GLN A 360 -14.25 -15.95 33.45
CA GLN A 360 -12.83 -16.04 33.14
C GLN A 360 -11.92 -15.91 34.36
N SER A 361 -12.44 -15.34 35.46
CA SER A 361 -11.75 -15.28 36.74
C SER A 361 -11.52 -16.65 37.37
N LYS A 362 -12.36 -17.64 37.08
CA LYS A 362 -12.28 -19.02 37.58
C LYS A 362 -11.51 -19.95 36.66
N GLY A 363 -11.53 -19.67 35.36
CA GLY A 363 -10.90 -20.49 34.33
C GLY A 363 -11.47 -20.20 32.96
N THR A 364 -11.01 -20.91 31.94
CA THR A 364 -11.42 -20.66 30.55
C THR A 364 -11.81 -21.92 29.75
N ASP A 365 -11.78 -23.09 30.39
CA ASP A 365 -12.16 -24.36 29.76
C ASP A 365 -11.54 -24.56 28.35
N GLY A 366 -10.24 -24.18 28.23
CA GLY A 366 -9.48 -24.24 26.97
C GLY A 366 -9.63 -23.03 26.04
N CYS A 367 -10.47 -22.05 26.36
CA CYS A 367 -10.53 -20.78 25.62
C CYS A 367 -9.33 -19.88 25.93
N LYS A 368 -9.04 -18.94 25.04
CA LYS A 368 -8.08 -17.85 25.27
C LYS A 368 -8.77 -16.71 26.01
N LEU A 369 -8.16 -16.23 27.10
CA LEU A 369 -8.64 -15.07 27.87
C LEU A 369 -8.88 -13.85 26.96
N ASN A 370 -10.01 -13.19 27.16
CA ASN A 370 -10.43 -12.05 26.34
C ASN A 370 -11.19 -11.01 27.19
N PRO A 371 -10.73 -9.76 27.26
CA PRO A 371 -11.35 -8.74 28.09
C PRO A 371 -12.56 -8.02 27.45
N TRP A 372 -12.92 -8.37 26.20
CA TRP A 372 -13.90 -7.62 25.42
C TRP A 372 -15.08 -8.50 24.97
N PRO A 373 -16.29 -7.93 24.86
CA PRO A 373 -17.43 -8.64 24.29
C PRO A 373 -17.12 -9.18 22.90
N LEU A 374 -17.45 -10.44 22.64
CA LEU A 374 -17.43 -11.01 21.30
C LEU A 374 -18.59 -10.41 20.48
N ARG A 375 -18.50 -10.49 19.14
CA ARG A 375 -19.59 -10.04 18.26
C ARG A 375 -20.93 -10.70 18.60
N SER A 376 -20.93 -11.97 19.02
CA SER A 376 -22.10 -12.70 19.48
C SER A 376 -22.72 -12.14 20.76
N GLU A 377 -21.99 -11.37 21.54
CA GLU A 377 -22.44 -10.70 22.76
C GLU A 377 -22.94 -9.26 22.51
N LEU A 378 -22.67 -8.68 21.32
CA LEU A 378 -23.04 -7.30 20.97
C LEU A 378 -24.48 -7.19 20.40
N TRP A 379 -25.37 -8.06 20.81
CA TRP A 379 -26.77 -8.02 20.41
C TRP A 379 -27.65 -7.34 21.47
N ALA A 380 -28.76 -6.74 21.05
CA ALA A 380 -29.80 -6.33 21.96
C ALA A 380 -30.53 -7.58 22.47
N HIS A 381 -30.96 -7.57 23.74
CA HIS A 381 -31.77 -8.62 24.35
C HIS A 381 -32.82 -9.18 23.35
N PRO A 382 -33.22 -10.47 23.42
CA PRO A 382 -34.14 -11.12 22.48
C PRO A 382 -35.48 -10.40 22.24
N SER A 383 -35.87 -9.46 23.08
CA SER A 383 -37.04 -8.59 22.88
C SER A 383 -36.86 -7.53 21.79
N GLY A 384 -35.71 -7.47 21.08
CA GLY A 384 -35.44 -6.44 20.06
C GLY A 384 -35.31 -5.01 20.61
N LYS A 385 -35.60 -4.81 21.88
CA LYS A 385 -35.29 -3.60 22.62
C LYS A 385 -33.91 -3.81 23.21
N LEU A 386 -32.97 -2.87 22.99
CA LEU A 386 -31.95 -2.67 24.02
C LEU A 386 -32.78 -2.61 25.28
N SER A 387 -32.80 -3.69 26.08
CA SER A 387 -33.68 -3.74 27.22
C SER A 387 -33.45 -2.44 27.92
N GLN A 388 -34.49 -1.63 28.07
CA GLN A 388 -34.45 -0.68 29.17
C GLN A 388 -33.89 -1.55 30.28
N ALA A 389 -32.74 -1.20 30.85
CA ALA A 389 -32.39 -1.77 32.13
C ALA A 389 -33.67 -1.50 32.92
N PRO A 390 -34.46 -2.53 33.28
CA PRO A 390 -35.75 -2.30 33.86
C PRO A 390 -35.53 -1.35 35.00
N ALA A 391 -36.35 -0.32 35.10
CA ALA A 391 -36.38 0.56 36.27
C ALA A 391 -36.64 -0.26 37.53
N ASP A 392 -37.22 -1.46 37.39
CA ASP A 392 -37.53 -2.45 38.42
C ASP A 392 -36.97 -3.81 38.03
N HIS A 393 -35.63 -4.01 38.16
CA HIS A 393 -35.11 -5.36 38.18
C HIS A 393 -35.17 -5.93 39.58
N ASP A 394 -36.18 -6.71 39.75
CA ASP A 394 -36.19 -7.84 40.66
C ASP A 394 -34.83 -8.54 40.63
N ALA A 395 -34.26 -8.66 41.82
CA ALA A 395 -32.85 -8.97 42.04
C ALA A 395 -32.41 -10.32 41.43
N ARG A 396 -32.19 -10.36 40.12
CA ARG A 396 -31.34 -11.43 39.55
C ARG A 396 -29.90 -11.09 39.90
N VAL A 397 -29.41 -11.81 40.84
CA VAL A 397 -28.02 -11.72 41.29
C VAL A 397 -27.17 -12.62 40.43
N TRP A 398 -26.15 -12.06 39.83
CA TRP A 398 -25.14 -12.81 39.07
C TRP A 398 -23.82 -12.69 39.82
N VAL A 399 -23.14 -13.82 40.03
CA VAL A 399 -21.84 -13.91 40.68
C VAL A 399 -20.83 -14.43 39.70
N ASP A 400 -19.61 -13.86 39.77
CA ASP A 400 -18.41 -14.41 39.13
C ASP A 400 -18.03 -15.77 39.66
#